data_5d69451697623573579067ff5a6822f3
#
_entry.id   5d69451697623573579067ff5a6822f3
#
_cell.length_a   1.000
_cell.length_b   1.000
_cell.length_c   1.000
_cell.angle_alpha   90.00
_cell.angle_beta   90.00
_cell.angle_gamma   90.00
#
_symmetry.space_group_name_H-M   'P 1'
#
loop_
_entity.id
_entity.type
_entity.pdbx_description
1 polymer ?
#
loop_
_entity_poly.entity_id
_entity_poly.type
_entity_poly.pdbx_seq_one_letter_code
_entity_poly.pdbx_strand_id
1 'polypeptide(L)'
;MQLVHDVHERIAPADAVALAKGLEPFDLFFLEDPVPLEQLSWLRNLRQQTSIPIAQGELFNNPYEWRTVIAEQLIDFIRVHISQVGGITPARKLQIFAEQFGVRTAWHGPGDMSPLAHAANIHIDLAAQNFGVQEWSGIEPPNFVIQELKGPHGALLDVFPGMPEYRKGYVYANATPASSNWWASCNM
;
A
#
# COMPACT_ATOMS: atom_id res chain seq x y z
N MET A 1 2.36 -20.34 2.25
CA MET A 1 1.48 -19.21 1.85
C MET A 1 1.27 -18.38 3.11
N GLN A 2 1.45 -17.06 3.03
CA GLN A 2 1.16 -16.16 4.14
C GLN A 2 -0.26 -15.62 3.97
N LEU A 3 -0.94 -15.40 5.09
CA LEU A 3 -2.30 -14.89 5.13
C LEU A 3 -2.29 -13.45 5.63
N VAL A 4 -3.12 -12.62 5.03
CA VAL A 4 -3.47 -11.30 5.54
C VAL A 4 -4.97 -11.24 5.75
N HIS A 5 -5.41 -10.39 6.67
CA HIS A 5 -6.83 -10.12 6.85
C HIS A 5 -7.05 -8.62 6.88
N ASP A 6 -7.79 -8.14 5.91
CA ASP A 6 -8.21 -6.74 5.83
C ASP A 6 -9.58 -6.59 6.52
N VAL A 7 -9.61 -5.83 7.60
CA VAL A 7 -10.84 -5.48 8.33
C VAL A 7 -11.50 -4.27 7.68
N HIS A 8 -10.71 -3.43 7.04
CA HIS A 8 -11.17 -2.26 6.28
C HIS A 8 -12.06 -1.34 7.13
N GLU A 9 -11.74 -1.21 8.42
CA GLU A 9 -12.50 -0.40 9.40
C GLU A 9 -13.99 -0.78 9.54
N ARG A 10 -14.38 -2.00 9.13
CA ARG A 10 -15.79 -2.43 9.01
C ARG A 10 -16.38 -3.01 10.29
N ILE A 11 -15.63 -3.05 11.38
CA ILE A 11 -16.11 -3.51 12.68
C ILE A 11 -16.13 -2.37 13.70
N ALA A 12 -16.90 -2.53 14.78
CA ALA A 12 -16.80 -1.57 15.88
C ALA A 12 -15.41 -1.68 16.54
N PRO A 13 -14.75 -0.56 16.88
CA PRO A 13 -13.42 -0.59 17.50
C PRO A 13 -13.35 -1.46 18.77
N ALA A 14 -14.46 -1.56 19.51
CA ALA A 14 -14.57 -2.42 20.68
C ALA A 14 -14.40 -3.91 20.37
N ASP A 15 -14.74 -4.34 19.16
CA ASP A 15 -14.66 -5.74 18.72
C ASP A 15 -13.29 -6.09 18.12
N ALA A 16 -12.46 -5.08 17.81
CA ALA A 16 -11.17 -5.28 17.14
C ALA A 16 -10.22 -6.15 17.96
N VAL A 17 -10.21 -6.02 19.28
CA VAL A 17 -9.37 -6.84 20.17
C VAL A 17 -9.84 -8.29 20.17
N ALA A 18 -11.14 -8.54 20.22
CA ALA A 18 -11.67 -9.89 20.20
C ALA A 18 -11.39 -10.58 18.86
N LEU A 19 -11.55 -9.84 17.75
CA LEU A 19 -11.20 -10.33 16.41
C LEU A 19 -9.71 -10.68 16.32
N ALA A 20 -8.82 -9.76 16.71
CA ALA A 20 -7.38 -9.98 16.66
C ALA A 20 -6.97 -11.23 17.46
N LYS A 21 -7.44 -11.37 18.70
CA LYS A 21 -7.19 -12.57 19.52
C LYS A 21 -7.70 -13.86 18.89
N GLY A 22 -8.88 -13.80 18.26
CA GLY A 22 -9.44 -14.95 17.54
C GLY A 22 -8.64 -15.34 16.30
N LEU A 23 -7.89 -14.39 15.72
CA LEU A 23 -7.06 -14.61 14.54
C LEU A 23 -5.61 -15.02 14.85
N GLU A 24 -5.12 -14.87 16.09
CA GLU A 24 -3.76 -15.24 16.47
C GLU A 24 -3.37 -16.69 16.09
N PRO A 25 -4.25 -17.69 16.21
CA PRO A 25 -3.92 -19.07 15.82
C PRO A 25 -3.61 -19.27 14.33
N PHE A 26 -3.96 -18.30 13.48
CA PHE A 26 -3.75 -18.39 12.03
C PHE A 26 -2.41 -17.79 11.56
N ASP A 27 -1.61 -17.21 12.47
CA ASP A 27 -0.28 -16.63 12.19
C ASP A 27 -0.29 -15.68 10.99
N LEU A 28 -1.13 -14.66 11.06
CA LEU A 28 -1.29 -13.69 9.98
C LEU A 28 0.02 -12.92 9.72
N PHE A 29 0.30 -12.65 8.46
CA PHE A 29 1.38 -11.73 8.08
C PHE A 29 1.12 -10.32 8.60
N PHE A 30 -0.13 -9.88 8.53
CA PHE A 30 -0.67 -8.72 9.26
C PHE A 30 -2.20 -8.72 9.30
N LEU A 31 -2.74 -7.95 10.25
CA LEU A 31 -4.13 -7.52 10.32
C LEU A 31 -4.19 -6.09 9.82
N GLU A 32 -4.96 -5.84 8.77
CA GLU A 32 -5.04 -4.55 8.10
C GLU A 32 -6.25 -3.76 8.56
N ASP A 33 -6.04 -2.45 8.74
CA ASP A 33 -7.03 -1.42 9.10
C ASP A 33 -8.07 -1.89 10.13
N PRO A 34 -7.60 -2.41 11.30
CA PRO A 34 -8.49 -2.99 12.30
C PRO A 34 -9.39 -1.98 12.98
N VAL A 35 -9.01 -0.70 12.98
CA VAL A 35 -9.78 0.40 13.58
C VAL A 35 -9.63 1.67 12.74
N PRO A 36 -10.64 2.56 12.72
CA PRO A 36 -10.55 3.84 12.04
C PRO A 36 -9.36 4.68 12.52
N LEU A 37 -8.75 5.42 11.61
CA LEU A 37 -7.57 6.25 11.90
C LEU A 37 -7.81 7.30 12.99
N GLU A 38 -9.04 7.79 13.15
CA GLU A 38 -9.44 8.74 14.20
C GLU A 38 -9.50 8.09 15.59
N GLN A 39 -9.53 6.76 15.63
CA GLN A 39 -9.69 5.97 16.86
C GLN A 39 -8.34 5.53 17.47
N LEU A 40 -7.39 6.47 17.56
CA LEU A 40 -6.02 6.19 17.99
C LEU A 40 -5.95 5.55 19.39
N SER A 41 -6.87 5.87 20.29
CA SER A 41 -6.95 5.23 21.60
C SER A 41 -7.26 3.73 21.51
N TRP A 42 -8.11 3.35 20.57
CA TRP A 42 -8.42 1.95 20.31
C TRP A 42 -7.26 1.21 19.66
N LEU A 43 -6.52 1.86 18.77
CA LEU A 43 -5.31 1.27 18.19
C LEU A 43 -4.24 1.01 19.27
N ARG A 44 -4.04 1.94 20.21
CA ARG A 44 -3.15 1.74 21.37
C ARG A 44 -3.59 0.56 22.24
N ASN A 45 -4.90 0.45 22.49
CA ASN A 45 -5.46 -0.68 23.23
C ASN A 45 -5.25 -2.00 22.49
N LEU A 46 -5.56 -2.05 21.21
CA LEU A 46 -5.36 -3.22 20.37
C LEU A 46 -3.89 -3.68 20.36
N ARG A 47 -2.95 -2.73 20.17
CA ARG A 47 -1.50 -3.01 20.13
C ARG A 47 -1.00 -3.70 21.41
N GLN A 48 -1.59 -3.41 22.56
CA GLN A 48 -1.23 -4.02 23.83
C GLN A 48 -1.84 -5.42 24.04
N GLN A 49 -2.80 -5.81 23.23
CA GLN A 49 -3.64 -6.99 23.42
C GLN A 49 -3.37 -8.12 22.43
N THR A 50 -2.67 -7.85 21.32
CA THR A 50 -2.39 -8.84 20.29
C THR A 50 -0.93 -8.87 19.88
N SER A 51 -0.46 -10.06 19.49
CA SER A 51 0.85 -10.29 18.88
C SER A 51 0.82 -10.23 17.35
N ILE A 52 -0.36 -10.16 16.72
CA ILE A 52 -0.49 -10.06 15.28
C ILE A 52 0.12 -8.74 14.80
N PRO A 53 0.99 -8.75 13.78
CA PRO A 53 1.46 -7.52 13.16
C PRO A 53 0.29 -6.70 12.62
N ILE A 54 0.31 -5.38 12.83
CA ILE A 54 -0.75 -4.47 12.39
C ILE A 54 -0.25 -3.67 11.19
N ALA A 55 -1.06 -3.63 10.15
CA ALA A 55 -0.89 -2.78 9.00
C ALA A 55 -2.00 -1.73 8.97
N GLN A 56 -1.68 -0.47 8.71
CA GLN A 56 -2.69 0.58 8.60
C GLN A 56 -2.22 1.72 7.71
N GLY A 57 -3.17 2.39 7.06
CA GLY A 57 -2.87 3.65 6.45
C GLY A 57 -3.37 3.91 5.05
N GLU A 58 -4.21 3.10 4.46
CA GLU A 58 -4.76 3.37 3.11
C GLU A 58 -5.53 4.69 3.05
N LEU A 59 -6.09 5.13 4.18
CA LEU A 59 -6.80 6.40 4.31
C LEU A 59 -5.94 7.57 4.81
N PHE A 60 -4.66 7.36 5.10
CA PHE A 60 -3.77 8.43 5.52
C PHE A 60 -3.40 9.35 4.35
N ASN A 61 -3.58 10.65 4.54
CA ASN A 61 -3.35 11.65 3.51
C ASN A 61 -2.27 12.68 3.88
N ASN A 62 -1.93 12.80 5.16
CA ASN A 62 -1.01 13.82 5.63
C ASN A 62 -0.17 13.38 6.84
N PRO A 63 0.98 14.04 7.11
CA PRO A 63 1.90 13.65 8.18
C PRO A 63 1.32 13.64 9.58
N TYR A 64 0.26 14.37 9.85
CA TYR A 64 -0.35 14.42 11.18
C TYR A 64 -1.07 13.11 11.52
N GLU A 65 -1.48 12.35 10.51
CA GLU A 65 -2.18 11.08 10.66
C GLU A 65 -1.22 9.93 10.98
N TRP A 66 -0.09 9.81 10.25
CA TRP A 66 0.82 8.66 10.42
C TRP A 66 1.95 8.89 11.42
N ARG A 67 2.35 10.15 11.68
CA ARG A 67 3.53 10.42 12.51
C ARG A 67 3.42 9.83 13.90
N THR A 68 2.26 9.95 14.54
CA THR A 68 2.03 9.43 15.88
C THR A 68 2.00 7.90 15.89
N VAL A 69 1.28 7.27 14.96
CA VAL A 69 1.16 5.81 14.93
C VAL A 69 2.52 5.14 14.65
N ILE A 70 3.36 5.76 13.84
CA ILE A 70 4.73 5.29 13.57
C ILE A 70 5.63 5.51 14.78
N ALA A 71 5.66 6.74 15.32
CA ALA A 71 6.56 7.10 16.43
C ALA A 71 6.26 6.32 17.72
N GLU A 72 5.00 6.00 17.96
CA GLU A 72 4.57 5.15 19.08
C GLU A 72 4.64 3.64 18.76
N GLN A 73 5.07 3.27 17.56
CA GLN A 73 5.15 1.88 17.11
C GLN A 73 3.84 1.10 17.27
N LEU A 74 2.73 1.78 16.96
CA LEU A 74 1.40 1.17 17.05
C LEU A 74 1.10 0.24 15.89
N ILE A 75 1.86 0.36 14.78
CA ILE A 75 1.75 -0.44 13.57
C ILE A 75 3.10 -1.05 13.22
N ASP A 76 3.08 -2.16 12.51
CA ASP A 76 4.27 -2.86 11.99
C ASP A 76 4.49 -2.56 10.51
N PHE A 77 3.40 -2.21 9.79
CA PHE A 77 3.42 -1.85 8.38
C PHE A 77 2.62 -0.59 8.13
N ILE A 78 3.19 0.32 7.36
CA ILE A 78 2.50 1.51 6.86
C ILE A 78 1.99 1.27 5.44
N ARG A 79 0.67 1.47 5.22
CA ARG A 79 -0.06 1.13 3.99
C ARG A 79 -0.65 2.35 3.28
N VAL A 80 0.12 3.39 3.11
CA VAL A 80 -0.39 4.59 2.44
C VAL A 80 -0.48 4.43 0.92
N HIS A 81 -1.40 5.18 0.33
CA HIS A 81 -1.53 5.32 -1.12
C HIS A 81 -0.64 6.47 -1.61
N ILE A 82 0.32 6.16 -2.48
CA ILE A 82 1.34 7.13 -2.91
C ILE A 82 0.75 8.43 -3.51
N SER A 83 -0.37 8.33 -4.23
CA SER A 83 -1.03 9.50 -4.82
C SER A 83 -1.67 10.39 -3.75
N GLN A 84 -2.28 9.80 -2.71
CA GLN A 84 -2.96 10.53 -1.65
C GLN A 84 -1.97 11.28 -0.76
N VAL A 85 -0.80 10.71 -0.51
CA VAL A 85 0.24 11.40 0.28
C VAL A 85 1.03 12.45 -0.51
N GLY A 86 0.71 12.64 -1.80
CA GLY A 86 1.27 13.70 -2.64
C GLY A 86 2.43 13.28 -3.53
N GLY A 87 2.59 11.98 -3.81
CA GLY A 87 3.55 11.45 -4.78
C GLY A 87 4.88 10.98 -4.16
N ILE A 88 5.90 10.82 -5.00
CA ILE A 88 7.18 10.17 -4.66
C ILE A 88 7.91 10.84 -3.49
N THR A 89 7.99 12.17 -3.49
CA THR A 89 8.79 12.88 -2.47
C THR A 89 8.19 12.75 -1.07
N PRO A 90 6.90 12.98 -0.82
CA PRO A 90 6.29 12.71 0.48
C PRO A 90 6.35 11.23 0.87
N ALA A 91 6.10 10.31 -0.07
CA ALA A 91 6.19 8.87 0.19
C ALA A 91 7.60 8.46 0.62
N ARG A 92 8.64 8.97 -0.04
CA ARG A 92 10.04 8.69 0.35
C ARG A 92 10.37 9.25 1.75
N LYS A 93 9.89 10.46 2.09
CA LYS A 93 10.05 11.02 3.44
C LYS A 93 9.38 10.17 4.50
N LEU A 94 8.16 9.70 4.21
CA LEU A 94 7.42 8.78 5.09
C LEU A 94 8.18 7.47 5.28
N GLN A 95 8.67 6.86 4.20
CA GLN A 95 9.41 5.60 4.24
C GLN A 95 10.66 5.73 5.13
N ILE A 96 11.47 6.80 4.96
CA ILE A 96 12.65 7.06 5.78
C ILE A 96 12.26 7.29 7.25
N PHE A 97 11.18 8.00 7.51
CA PHE A 97 10.67 8.20 8.85
C PHE A 97 10.24 6.88 9.50
N ALA A 98 9.47 6.06 8.79
CA ALA A 98 9.02 4.75 9.25
C ALA A 98 10.19 3.81 9.57
N GLU A 99 11.25 3.84 8.74
CA GLU A 99 12.47 3.06 8.93
C GLU A 99 13.14 3.33 10.29
N GLN A 100 13.16 4.58 10.75
CA GLN A 100 13.77 4.97 12.03
C GLN A 100 13.06 4.33 13.25
N PHE A 101 11.81 3.93 13.10
CA PHE A 101 10.99 3.32 14.14
C PHE A 101 10.77 1.82 13.92
N GLY A 102 11.43 1.21 12.93
CA GLY A 102 11.29 -0.22 12.63
C GLY A 102 9.97 -0.59 11.93
N VAL A 103 9.21 0.40 11.45
CA VAL A 103 7.97 0.17 10.71
C VAL A 103 8.30 -0.07 9.23
N ARG A 104 7.77 -1.15 8.68
CA ARG A 104 8.00 -1.57 7.30
C ARG A 104 6.99 -0.92 6.35
N THR A 105 7.35 -0.82 5.08
CA THR A 105 6.43 -0.37 4.03
C THR A 105 5.59 -1.53 3.49
N ALA A 106 4.33 -1.24 3.18
CA ALA A 106 3.41 -2.14 2.51
C ALA A 106 2.43 -1.27 1.69
N TRP A 107 2.95 -0.57 0.67
CA TRP A 107 2.19 0.41 -0.07
C TRP A 107 0.86 -0.11 -0.57
N HIS A 108 -0.19 0.67 -0.34
CA HIS A 108 -1.51 0.40 -0.88
C HIS A 108 -1.46 0.43 -2.42
N GLY A 109 -1.90 -0.64 -3.05
CA GLY A 109 -1.81 -0.85 -4.50
C GLY A 109 -3.10 -1.40 -5.08
N PRO A 110 -4.27 -0.71 -4.90
CA PRO A 110 -5.56 -1.19 -5.36
C PRO A 110 -5.68 -1.12 -6.89
N GLY A 111 -6.70 -1.82 -7.42
CA GLY A 111 -6.92 -1.95 -8.86
C GLY A 111 -7.29 -0.66 -9.58
N ASP A 112 -7.73 0.35 -8.86
CA ASP A 112 -8.07 1.68 -9.38
C ASP A 112 -6.90 2.67 -9.31
N MET A 113 -5.74 2.24 -8.79
CA MET A 113 -4.55 3.07 -8.76
C MET A 113 -3.93 3.22 -10.15
N SER A 114 -3.47 4.45 -10.47
CA SER A 114 -2.77 4.71 -11.73
C SER A 114 -1.55 3.80 -11.90
N PRO A 115 -1.33 3.25 -13.12
CA PRO A 115 -0.12 2.49 -13.45
C PRO A 115 1.19 3.20 -13.11
N LEU A 116 1.22 4.53 -13.20
CA LEU A 116 2.38 5.34 -12.80
C LEU A 116 2.63 5.28 -11.30
N ALA A 117 1.56 5.29 -10.50
CA ALA A 117 1.67 5.19 -9.05
C ALA A 117 2.17 3.80 -8.64
N HIS A 118 1.71 2.73 -9.32
CA HIS A 118 2.27 1.38 -9.15
C HIS A 118 3.77 1.34 -9.48
N ALA A 119 4.18 1.92 -10.60
CA ALA A 119 5.59 2.00 -10.97
C ALA A 119 6.41 2.77 -9.92
N ALA A 120 5.89 3.89 -9.42
CA ALA A 120 6.53 4.69 -8.39
C ALA A 120 6.70 3.90 -7.08
N ASN A 121 5.68 3.12 -6.65
CA ASN A 121 5.78 2.24 -5.49
C ASN A 121 6.96 1.27 -5.63
N ILE A 122 7.05 0.55 -6.76
CA ILE A 122 8.12 -0.43 -7.00
C ILE A 122 9.51 0.24 -6.93
N HIS A 123 9.67 1.45 -7.48
CA HIS A 123 10.94 2.16 -7.40
C HIS A 123 11.29 2.61 -5.97
N ILE A 124 10.29 3.01 -5.18
CA ILE A 124 10.51 3.32 -3.75
C ILE A 124 10.89 2.06 -2.99
N ASP A 125 10.22 0.94 -3.25
CA ASP A 125 10.49 -0.35 -2.61
C ASP A 125 11.93 -0.82 -2.84
N LEU A 126 12.41 -0.72 -4.09
CA LEU A 126 13.79 -1.06 -4.43
C LEU A 126 14.83 -0.19 -3.72
N ALA A 127 14.44 1.02 -3.30
CA ALA A 127 15.30 1.95 -2.58
C ALA A 127 15.10 1.92 -1.05
N ALA A 128 14.14 1.13 -0.55
CA ALA A 128 13.78 1.09 0.86
C ALA A 128 14.54 -0.02 1.59
N GLN A 129 15.11 0.29 2.76
CA GLN A 129 15.71 -0.72 3.64
C GLN A 129 14.65 -1.43 4.51
N ASN A 130 13.53 -0.77 4.75
CA ASN A 130 12.40 -1.27 5.54
C ASN A 130 11.25 -1.80 4.67
N PHE A 131 11.56 -2.28 3.47
CA PHE A 131 10.55 -2.92 2.61
C PHE A 131 9.92 -4.12 3.33
N GLY A 132 8.61 -4.22 3.30
CA GLY A 132 7.84 -5.34 3.82
C GLY A 132 7.20 -6.15 2.71
N VAL A 133 6.19 -5.58 2.08
CA VAL A 133 5.46 -6.18 0.97
C VAL A 133 4.89 -5.09 0.08
N GLN A 134 4.71 -5.39 -1.21
CA GLN A 134 3.97 -4.55 -2.14
C GLN A 134 2.63 -5.21 -2.49
N GLU A 135 1.56 -4.49 -2.25
CA GLU A 135 0.28 -4.88 -2.80
C GLU A 135 0.27 -4.63 -4.31
N TRP A 136 -0.14 -5.65 -5.05
CA TRP A 136 -0.20 -5.61 -6.50
C TRP A 136 -1.54 -6.16 -6.97
N SER A 137 -2.48 -5.28 -7.24
CA SER A 137 -3.80 -5.65 -7.80
C SER A 137 -3.77 -5.96 -9.29
N GLY A 138 -2.58 -5.98 -9.85
CA GLY A 138 -2.21 -6.54 -11.13
C GLY A 138 -2.91 -5.96 -12.35
N ILE A 139 -2.12 -5.66 -13.37
CA ILE A 139 -2.59 -5.46 -14.73
C ILE A 139 -2.65 -6.81 -15.45
N GLU A 140 -3.05 -7.85 -14.74
CA GLU A 140 -3.28 -9.16 -15.35
C GLU A 140 -4.75 -9.34 -15.69
N PRO A 141 -5.06 -9.82 -16.89
CA PRO A 141 -6.41 -10.30 -17.15
C PRO A 141 -6.71 -11.51 -16.24
N PRO A 142 -7.88 -11.58 -15.59
CA PRO A 142 -9.07 -10.78 -15.88
C PRO A 142 -9.43 -9.77 -14.76
N ASN A 143 -8.63 -8.76 -14.47
CA ASN A 143 -9.06 -7.73 -13.54
C ASN A 143 -10.08 -6.81 -14.20
N PHE A 144 -11.24 -6.71 -13.57
CA PHE A 144 -12.45 -6.07 -14.04
C PHE A 144 -12.23 -4.62 -14.53
N VAL A 145 -11.48 -3.83 -13.78
CA VAL A 145 -11.24 -2.41 -14.12
C VAL A 145 -10.40 -2.24 -15.39
N ILE A 146 -9.48 -3.17 -15.65
CA ILE A 146 -8.57 -3.09 -16.80
C ILE A 146 -9.23 -3.60 -18.08
N GLN A 147 -10.22 -4.48 -17.97
CA GLN A 147 -10.98 -4.91 -19.16
C GLN A 147 -11.78 -3.78 -19.79
N GLU A 148 -12.29 -2.83 -18.97
CA GLU A 148 -13.01 -1.67 -19.49
C GLU A 148 -12.08 -0.63 -20.14
N LEU A 149 -10.80 -0.60 -19.74
CA LEU A 149 -9.77 0.24 -20.35
C LEU A 149 -9.16 -0.36 -21.63
N LYS A 150 -9.55 -1.56 -22.01
CA LYS A 150 -9.24 -2.14 -23.32
C LYS A 150 -10.07 -1.46 -24.41
N GLY A 151 -9.71 -0.22 -24.70
CA GLY A 151 -10.13 0.41 -25.95
C GLY A 151 -9.65 -0.41 -27.17
N PRO A 152 -10.11 -0.07 -28.39
CA PRO A 152 -9.82 -0.82 -29.62
C PRO A 152 -8.34 -0.99 -29.96
N HIS A 153 -7.43 -0.44 -29.15
CA HIS A 153 -5.99 -0.39 -29.42
C HIS A 153 -5.10 -1.13 -28.41
N GLY A 154 -5.64 -2.01 -27.57
CA GLY A 154 -4.82 -2.77 -26.59
C GLY A 154 -4.17 -1.95 -25.47
N ALA A 155 -4.63 -0.90 -25.23
CA ALA A 155 -4.32 0.48 -24.95
C ALA A 155 -3.59 0.79 -23.66
N LEU A 156 -3.54 -0.09 -22.63
CA LEU A 156 -2.91 0.34 -21.36
C LEU A 156 -1.39 0.49 -21.51
N LEU A 157 -0.73 -0.44 -22.21
CA LEU A 157 0.71 -0.38 -22.49
C LEU A 157 1.05 0.71 -23.51
N ASP A 158 0.11 1.05 -24.39
CA ASP A 158 0.28 2.14 -25.35
C ASP A 158 0.21 3.52 -24.68
N VAL A 159 -0.68 3.64 -23.67
CA VAL A 159 -0.84 4.85 -22.88
C VAL A 159 0.23 4.97 -21.79
N PHE A 160 0.61 3.85 -21.20
CA PHE A 160 1.60 3.78 -20.11
C PHE A 160 2.78 2.87 -20.49
N PRO A 161 3.62 3.27 -21.46
CA PRO A 161 4.82 2.53 -21.78
C PRO A 161 5.76 2.55 -20.58
N GLY A 162 6.31 1.39 -20.23
CA GLY A 162 7.23 1.33 -19.12
C GLY A 162 6.61 0.95 -17.78
N MET A 163 5.46 0.31 -17.82
CA MET A 163 4.89 -0.30 -16.62
C MET A 163 5.77 -1.40 -16.05
N PRO A 164 5.71 -1.64 -14.71
CA PRO A 164 6.36 -2.77 -14.11
C PRO A 164 5.91 -4.09 -14.76
N GLU A 165 6.84 -4.99 -14.95
CA GLU A 165 6.56 -6.31 -15.53
C GLU A 165 6.26 -7.31 -14.41
N TYR A 166 5.11 -7.97 -14.49
CA TYR A 166 4.79 -9.09 -13.61
C TYR A 166 5.17 -10.41 -14.27
N ARG A 167 5.92 -11.24 -13.56
CA ARG A 167 6.21 -12.61 -14.00
C ARG A 167 6.54 -13.53 -12.84
N LYS A 168 5.96 -14.71 -12.84
CA LYS A 168 6.21 -15.78 -11.87
C LYS A 168 6.08 -15.33 -10.40
N GLY A 169 5.09 -14.49 -10.09
CA GLY A 169 4.85 -14.00 -8.73
C GLY A 169 5.72 -12.83 -8.28
N TYR A 170 6.50 -12.24 -9.18
CA TYR A 170 7.36 -11.09 -8.92
C TYR A 170 7.02 -9.92 -9.83
N VAL A 171 7.17 -8.72 -9.31
CA VAL A 171 7.05 -7.48 -10.06
C VAL A 171 8.44 -6.88 -10.27
N TYR A 172 8.75 -6.52 -11.51
CA TYR A 172 10.05 -5.99 -11.91
C TYR A 172 9.90 -4.53 -12.33
N ALA A 173 10.73 -3.66 -11.76
CA ALA A 173 10.80 -2.28 -12.20
C ALA A 173 11.27 -2.19 -13.65
N ASN A 174 10.68 -1.27 -14.41
CA ASN A 174 11.18 -0.94 -15.73
C ASN A 174 12.35 0.06 -15.59
N ALA A 175 13.46 -0.22 -16.29
CA ALA A 175 14.62 0.66 -16.36
C ALA A 175 14.46 1.77 -17.40
N THR A 176 13.41 1.73 -18.22
CA THR A 176 13.17 2.77 -19.23
C THR A 176 12.70 4.04 -18.53
N PRO A 177 13.38 5.18 -18.68
CA PRO A 177 12.90 6.45 -18.15
C PRO A 177 11.46 6.70 -18.65
N ALA A 178 10.60 7.24 -17.80
CA ALA A 178 9.31 7.76 -18.25
C ALA A 178 9.60 8.73 -19.40
N SER A 179 9.22 8.33 -20.61
CA SER A 179 9.64 9.07 -21.81
C SER A 179 9.08 10.49 -21.76
N SER A 180 9.87 11.47 -22.20
CA SER A 180 9.45 12.86 -22.40
C SER A 180 8.21 13.02 -23.30
N ASN A 181 7.84 11.97 -24.00
CA ASN A 181 6.64 11.90 -24.85
C ASN A 181 5.33 11.81 -24.06
N TRP A 182 5.39 11.61 -22.75
CA TRP A 182 4.19 11.53 -21.91
C TRP A 182 3.46 12.87 -21.82
N TRP A 183 4.20 13.99 -21.79
CA TRP A 183 3.64 15.35 -21.82
C TRP A 183 3.08 15.75 -23.18
N ALA A 184 3.56 15.12 -24.26
CA ALA A 184 3.10 15.40 -25.61
C ALA A 184 1.74 14.77 -25.93
N SER A 185 1.40 13.64 -25.30
CA SER A 185 0.11 12.97 -25.50
C SER A 185 -1.04 13.53 -24.65
N CYS A 186 -0.76 14.36 -23.64
CA CYS A 186 -1.80 15.01 -22.84
C CYS A 186 -2.28 16.34 -23.42
N ASN A 187 -1.69 16.83 -24.52
CA ASN A 187 -2.04 18.09 -25.17
C ASN A 187 -2.73 17.93 -26.54
N MET A 188 -3.31 16.78 -26.83
CA MET A 188 -4.17 16.59 -28.00
C MET A 188 -5.62 16.38 -27.60
#